data_6db153ee027d56f3c7770a121383adaf
#
_entry.id   6db153ee027d56f3c7770a121383adaf
#
_cell.length_a   1.000
_cell.length_b   1.000
_cell.length_c   1.000
_cell.angle_alpha   90.00
_cell.angle_beta   90.00
_cell.angle_gamma   90.00
#
_symmetry.space_group_name_H-M   'P 1'
#
loop_
_entity.id
_entity.type
_entity.pdbx_description
1 polymer ?
#
loop_
_entity_poly.entity_id
_entity_poly.type
_entity_poly.pdbx_seq_one_letter_code
_entity_poly.pdbx_strand_id
1 'polypeptide(L)'
;MVRDYILRYRRRAQVELRGRCGQPFEEALDRATLAKDECGKRFSHQRRLRGSLLRKARSILWDAAKELRRCDSFDQLHNLIKEHLKRIRGLAELYYYDTALRIGARLGRMPKRVYLHRGTRDGARNLGLDWRADSLDPRGLPKALAVLEPYEIEDFLCIYKDQLRPEMRGGGRHDQR
;
A
#
# COMPACT_ATOMS: atom_id res chain seq x y z
N MET A 1 -6.28 -0.82 19.33
CA MET A 1 -6.24 -0.90 17.87
C MET A 1 -4.90 -1.40 17.34
N VAL A 2 -3.72 -0.77 17.62
CA VAL A 2 -2.43 -1.25 17.09
C VAL A 2 -2.15 -2.71 17.49
N ARG A 3 -2.33 -3.07 18.77
CA ARG A 3 -2.20 -4.46 19.22
C ARG A 3 -3.18 -5.41 18.50
N ASP A 4 -4.41 -4.95 18.24
CA ASP A 4 -5.41 -5.73 17.51
C ASP A 4 -5.00 -5.94 16.04
N TYR A 5 -4.46 -4.89 15.39
CA TYR A 5 -3.88 -4.99 14.04
C TYR A 5 -2.75 -6.03 13.99
N ILE A 6 -1.81 -5.96 14.92
CA ILE A 6 -0.67 -6.89 14.99
C ILE A 6 -1.15 -8.34 15.11
N LEU A 7 -2.14 -8.59 15.95
CA LEU A 7 -2.66 -9.94 16.21
C LEU A 7 -3.48 -10.50 15.04
N ARG A 8 -4.28 -9.66 14.36
CA ARG A 8 -5.26 -10.12 13.36
C ARG A 8 -4.80 -10.01 11.92
N TYR A 9 -4.02 -8.96 11.59
CA TYR A 9 -3.77 -8.57 10.19
C TYR A 9 -2.31 -8.68 9.79
N ARG A 10 -1.35 -8.28 10.66
CA ARG A 10 0.09 -8.22 10.35
C ARG A 10 0.61 -9.52 9.73
N ARG A 11 0.33 -10.67 10.35
CA ARG A 11 0.84 -11.97 9.87
C ARG A 11 0.42 -12.24 8.43
N ARG A 12 -0.84 -11.96 8.09
CA ARG A 12 -1.35 -12.18 6.73
C ARG A 12 -0.68 -11.26 5.71
N ALA A 13 -0.56 -9.97 6.03
CA ALA A 13 0.11 -9.01 5.17
C ALA A 13 1.58 -9.40 4.92
N GLN A 14 2.31 -9.78 5.98
CA GLN A 14 3.69 -10.20 5.87
C GLN A 14 3.87 -11.49 5.05
N VAL A 15 3.01 -12.49 5.24
CA VAL A 15 3.05 -13.75 4.47
C VAL A 15 2.82 -13.45 2.99
N GLU A 16 1.83 -12.63 2.65
CA GLU A 16 1.55 -12.24 1.26
C GLU A 16 2.77 -11.59 0.59
N LEU A 17 3.47 -10.70 1.28
CA LEU A 17 4.63 -10.00 0.72
C LEU A 17 5.89 -10.88 0.68
N ARG A 18 6.13 -11.69 1.73
CA ARG A 18 7.29 -12.60 1.80
C ARG A 18 7.23 -13.71 0.75
N GLY A 19 6.07 -14.29 0.48
CA GLY A 19 5.90 -15.29 -0.58
C GLY A 19 6.33 -14.81 -1.97
N ARG A 20 6.40 -13.49 -2.17
CA ARG A 20 6.84 -12.89 -3.45
C ARG A 20 8.34 -12.75 -3.60
N CYS A 21 9.10 -12.75 -2.51
CA CYS A 21 10.55 -12.53 -2.55
C CYS A 21 11.30 -13.60 -3.36
N GLY A 22 10.83 -14.85 -3.36
CA GLY A 22 11.48 -15.98 -4.06
C GLY A 22 10.97 -16.25 -5.48
N GLN A 23 9.90 -15.56 -5.94
CA GLN A 23 9.30 -15.83 -7.26
C GLN A 23 10.11 -15.21 -8.40
N PRO A 24 10.05 -15.75 -9.64
CA PRO A 24 10.49 -15.04 -10.82
C PRO A 24 9.80 -13.66 -10.93
N PHE A 25 10.52 -12.66 -11.42
CA PHE A 25 9.96 -11.31 -11.53
C PHE A 25 8.71 -11.26 -12.40
N GLU A 26 8.72 -12.01 -13.49
CA GLU A 26 7.61 -12.11 -14.45
C GLU A 26 6.34 -12.64 -13.77
N GLU A 27 6.48 -13.64 -12.94
CA GLU A 27 5.37 -14.20 -12.18
C GLU A 27 4.84 -13.20 -11.13
N ALA A 28 5.74 -12.51 -10.44
CA ALA A 28 5.37 -11.45 -9.49
C ALA A 28 4.64 -10.30 -10.19
N LEU A 29 5.10 -9.89 -11.39
CA LEU A 29 4.47 -8.87 -12.22
C LEU A 29 3.07 -9.29 -12.65
N ASP A 30 2.91 -10.52 -13.13
CA ASP A 30 1.61 -11.09 -13.55
C ASP A 30 0.62 -11.10 -12.40
N ARG A 31 1.01 -11.66 -11.28
CA ARG A 31 0.13 -11.77 -10.10
C ARG A 31 -0.23 -10.40 -9.54
N ALA A 32 0.72 -9.47 -9.49
CA ALA A 32 0.49 -8.10 -9.01
C ALA A 32 -0.53 -7.38 -9.89
N THR A 33 -0.32 -7.40 -11.21
CA THR A 33 -1.17 -6.70 -12.18
C THR A 33 -2.56 -7.32 -12.31
N LEU A 34 -2.67 -8.64 -12.20
CA LEU A 34 -3.96 -9.34 -12.23
C LEU A 34 -4.65 -9.36 -10.85
N ALA A 35 -4.05 -8.71 -9.84
CA ALA A 35 -4.54 -8.66 -8.47
C ALA A 35 -4.80 -10.04 -7.86
N LYS A 36 -3.89 -10.99 -8.06
CA LYS A 36 -4.00 -12.37 -7.62
C LYS A 36 -3.08 -12.68 -6.44
N ASP A 37 -3.59 -13.45 -5.49
CA ASP A 37 -2.83 -14.07 -4.42
C ASP A 37 -2.02 -15.29 -4.91
N GLU A 38 -1.34 -15.98 -4.00
CA GLU A 38 -0.53 -17.17 -4.31
C GLU A 38 -1.37 -18.34 -4.86
N CYS A 39 -2.64 -18.42 -4.45
CA CYS A 39 -3.58 -19.43 -4.94
C CYS A 39 -4.27 -19.03 -6.25
N GLY A 40 -3.88 -17.92 -6.89
CA GLY A 40 -4.50 -17.42 -8.10
C GLY A 40 -5.87 -16.76 -7.91
N LYS A 41 -6.35 -16.60 -6.66
CA LYS A 41 -7.59 -15.91 -6.34
C LYS A 41 -7.36 -14.40 -6.35
N ARG A 42 -8.38 -13.67 -6.81
CA ARG A 42 -8.35 -12.21 -6.77
C ARG A 42 -8.53 -11.70 -5.35
N PHE A 43 -7.74 -10.69 -4.97
CA PHE A 43 -7.88 -10.01 -3.69
C PHE A 43 -9.30 -9.44 -3.52
N SER A 44 -9.84 -9.57 -2.30
CA SER A 44 -11.24 -9.23 -2.01
C SER A 44 -11.59 -7.78 -2.33
N HIS A 45 -10.71 -6.84 -1.97
CA HIS A 45 -10.89 -5.41 -2.21
C HIS A 45 -10.76 -5.01 -3.69
N GLN A 46 -10.17 -5.87 -4.54
CA GLN A 46 -10.01 -5.64 -5.98
C GLN A 46 -10.98 -6.49 -6.85
N ARG A 47 -11.90 -7.23 -6.24
CA ARG A 47 -12.86 -8.09 -6.98
C ARG A 47 -13.76 -7.32 -7.95
N ARG A 48 -14.06 -6.04 -7.65
CA ARG A 48 -14.91 -5.20 -8.49
C ARG A 48 -14.22 -4.68 -9.74
N LEU A 49 -12.90 -4.78 -9.84
CA LEU A 49 -12.17 -4.39 -11.05
C LEU A 49 -12.45 -5.38 -12.18
N ARG A 50 -12.83 -4.85 -13.34
CA ARG A 50 -13.10 -5.69 -14.52
C ARG A 50 -11.83 -6.39 -14.98
N GLY A 51 -11.91 -7.69 -15.30
CA GLY A 51 -10.77 -8.47 -15.76
C GLY A 51 -10.09 -7.91 -17.02
N SER A 52 -10.85 -7.26 -17.91
CA SER A 52 -10.30 -6.57 -19.09
C SER A 52 -9.37 -5.42 -18.72
N LEU A 53 -9.71 -4.63 -17.67
CA LEU A 53 -8.85 -3.54 -17.18
C LEU A 53 -7.53 -4.10 -16.64
N LEU A 54 -7.60 -5.17 -15.86
CA LEU A 54 -6.41 -5.80 -15.28
C LEU A 54 -5.51 -6.41 -16.37
N ARG A 55 -6.09 -7.04 -17.41
CA ARG A 55 -5.32 -7.53 -18.56
C ARG A 55 -4.65 -6.39 -19.32
N LYS A 56 -5.34 -5.26 -19.50
CA LYS A 56 -4.75 -4.07 -20.13
C LYS A 56 -3.59 -3.53 -19.29
N ALA A 57 -3.77 -3.39 -17.99
CA ALA A 57 -2.69 -2.96 -17.09
C ALA A 57 -1.50 -3.93 -17.13
N ARG A 58 -1.77 -5.24 -17.15
CA ARG A 58 -0.75 -6.27 -17.29
C ARG A 58 0.08 -6.06 -18.57
N SER A 59 -0.56 -5.93 -19.74
CA SER A 59 0.14 -5.72 -21.01
C SER A 59 1.06 -4.51 -20.94
N ILE A 60 0.54 -3.36 -20.47
CA ILE A 60 1.32 -2.11 -20.40
C ILE A 60 2.54 -2.27 -19.46
N LEU A 61 2.36 -2.89 -18.29
CA LEU A 61 3.46 -3.05 -17.33
C LEU A 61 4.45 -4.16 -17.76
N TRP A 62 4.03 -5.10 -18.59
CA TRP A 62 4.94 -6.06 -19.24
C TRP A 62 5.88 -5.35 -20.23
N ASP A 63 5.37 -4.45 -21.03
CA ASP A 63 6.18 -3.64 -21.95
C ASP A 63 7.20 -2.78 -21.17
N ALA A 64 6.82 -2.31 -19.98
CA ALA A 64 7.67 -1.54 -19.06
C ALA A 64 8.52 -2.41 -18.11
N ALA A 65 8.53 -3.73 -18.22
CA ALA A 65 9.14 -4.65 -17.26
C ALA A 65 10.63 -4.35 -16.98
N LYS A 66 11.39 -3.98 -18.01
CA LYS A 66 12.82 -3.61 -17.87
C LYS A 66 13.00 -2.34 -17.02
N GLU A 67 12.12 -1.35 -17.20
CA GLU A 67 12.15 -0.09 -16.47
C GLU A 67 11.76 -0.32 -15.00
N LEU A 68 10.70 -1.11 -14.76
CA LEU A 68 10.26 -1.47 -13.42
C LEU A 68 11.36 -2.16 -12.60
N ARG A 69 12.14 -3.06 -13.23
CA ARG A 69 13.28 -3.72 -12.57
C ARG A 69 14.41 -2.77 -12.18
N ARG A 70 14.59 -1.69 -12.94
CA ARG A 70 15.66 -0.70 -12.73
C ARG A 70 15.33 0.35 -11.67
N CYS A 71 14.08 0.41 -11.19
CA CYS A 71 13.73 1.33 -10.13
C CYS A 71 14.54 1.04 -8.87
N ASP A 72 15.20 2.04 -8.29
CA ASP A 72 16.05 1.91 -7.10
C ASP A 72 15.28 2.09 -5.79
N SER A 73 14.07 2.64 -5.85
CA SER A 73 13.23 2.89 -4.71
C SER A 73 11.76 2.53 -4.97
N PHE A 74 11.00 2.40 -3.88
CA PHE A 74 9.55 2.23 -3.97
C PHE A 74 8.88 3.45 -4.63
N ASP A 75 9.35 4.65 -4.34
CA ASP A 75 8.79 5.89 -4.88
C ASP A 75 8.91 5.94 -6.40
N GLN A 76 10.09 5.58 -6.94
CA GLN A 76 10.29 5.47 -8.38
C GLN A 76 9.37 4.42 -9.00
N LEU A 77 9.30 3.24 -8.39
CA LEU A 77 8.45 2.14 -8.86
C LEU A 77 6.97 2.52 -8.86
N HIS A 78 6.48 3.12 -7.76
CA HIS A 78 5.09 3.55 -7.65
C HIS A 78 4.74 4.64 -8.66
N ASN A 79 5.61 5.65 -8.81
CA ASN A 79 5.41 6.72 -9.77
C ASN A 79 5.41 6.20 -11.21
N LEU A 80 6.33 5.31 -11.56
CA LEU A 80 6.38 4.71 -12.90
C LEU A 80 5.10 3.93 -13.21
N ILE A 81 4.63 3.10 -12.29
CA ILE A 81 3.36 2.37 -12.44
C ILE A 81 2.18 3.34 -12.60
N LYS A 82 2.11 4.39 -11.76
CA LYS A 82 1.06 5.42 -11.85
C LYS A 82 1.07 6.11 -13.21
N GLU A 83 2.24 6.52 -13.71
CA GLU A 83 2.37 7.18 -15.01
C GLU A 83 1.88 6.29 -16.17
N HIS A 84 2.26 5.04 -16.19
CA HIS A 84 1.82 4.10 -17.22
C HIS A 84 0.31 3.81 -17.17
N LEU A 85 -0.30 3.81 -15.99
CA LEU A 85 -1.67 3.35 -15.80
C LEU A 85 -2.71 4.46 -15.61
N LYS A 86 -2.31 5.71 -15.32
CA LYS A 86 -3.23 6.82 -14.99
C LYS A 86 -4.28 7.13 -16.07
N ARG A 87 -4.02 6.77 -17.33
CA ARG A 87 -4.96 6.94 -18.45
C ARG A 87 -5.98 5.81 -18.56
N ILE A 88 -5.88 4.76 -17.75
CA ILE A 88 -6.85 3.66 -17.74
C ILE A 88 -8.01 4.02 -16.83
N ARG A 89 -9.14 4.43 -17.41
CA ARG A 89 -10.37 4.72 -16.64
C ARG A 89 -10.80 3.47 -15.86
N GLY A 90 -11.04 3.64 -14.56
CA GLY A 90 -11.44 2.56 -13.65
C GLY A 90 -10.31 1.94 -12.83
N LEU A 91 -9.05 2.29 -13.08
CA LEU A 91 -7.94 2.07 -12.16
C LEU A 91 -7.67 3.36 -11.37
N ALA A 92 -7.35 3.23 -10.08
CA ALA A 92 -7.16 4.35 -9.17
C ALA A 92 -5.95 4.13 -8.24
N GLU A 93 -5.68 5.11 -7.37
CA GLU A 93 -4.52 5.17 -6.47
C GLU A 93 -4.25 3.86 -5.73
N LEU A 94 -5.28 3.23 -5.15
CA LEU A 94 -5.14 1.96 -4.46
C LEU A 94 -4.58 0.84 -5.35
N TYR A 95 -5.03 0.78 -6.61
CA TYR A 95 -4.53 -0.24 -7.52
C TYR A 95 -3.06 -0.01 -7.88
N TYR A 96 -2.65 1.25 -8.10
CA TYR A 96 -1.25 1.59 -8.38
C TYR A 96 -0.36 1.25 -7.20
N TYR A 97 -0.78 1.63 -6.00
CA TYR A 97 -0.07 1.35 -4.75
C TYR A 97 0.07 -0.16 -4.50
N ASP A 98 -1.01 -0.91 -4.55
CA ASP A 98 -1.03 -2.36 -4.35
C ASP A 98 -0.14 -3.10 -5.35
N THR A 99 -0.17 -2.66 -6.62
CA THR A 99 0.67 -3.23 -7.67
C THR A 99 2.14 -2.93 -7.39
N ALA A 100 2.46 -1.69 -7.02
CA ALA A 100 3.81 -1.28 -6.64
C ALA A 100 4.32 -2.04 -5.41
N LEU A 101 3.47 -2.21 -4.37
CA LEU A 101 3.84 -2.89 -3.14
C LEU A 101 4.21 -4.36 -3.41
N ARG A 102 3.43 -5.05 -4.23
CA ARG A 102 3.67 -6.45 -4.59
C ARG A 102 4.91 -6.64 -5.46
N ILE A 103 5.14 -5.75 -6.42
CA ILE A 103 6.37 -5.77 -7.25
C ILE A 103 7.56 -5.35 -6.40
N GLY A 104 7.40 -4.33 -5.57
CA GLY A 104 8.43 -3.82 -4.65
C GLY A 104 8.90 -4.89 -3.66
N ALA A 105 7.99 -5.67 -3.10
CA ALA A 105 8.33 -6.81 -2.25
C ALA A 105 9.24 -7.81 -2.96
N ARG A 106 8.97 -8.10 -4.26
CA ARG A 106 9.84 -8.98 -5.09
C ARG A 106 11.22 -8.36 -5.33
N LEU A 107 11.30 -7.05 -5.49
CA LEU A 107 12.53 -6.33 -5.77
C LEU A 107 13.32 -5.91 -4.52
N GLY A 108 12.79 -6.16 -3.31
CA GLY A 108 13.36 -5.68 -2.06
C GLY A 108 13.23 -4.15 -1.87
N ARG A 109 12.26 -3.53 -2.54
CA ARG A 109 12.01 -2.09 -2.51
C ARG A 109 10.68 -1.80 -1.84
N MET A 110 10.71 -1.74 -0.52
CA MET A 110 9.53 -1.48 0.31
C MET A 110 9.33 0.04 0.53
N PRO A 111 8.08 0.50 0.74
CA PRO A 111 7.82 1.91 0.98
C PRO A 111 8.47 2.38 2.30
N LYS A 112 9.07 3.57 2.25
CA LYS A 112 9.61 4.29 3.43
C LYS A 112 8.66 5.37 3.93
N ARG A 113 7.56 5.60 3.22
CA ARG A 113 6.50 6.56 3.53
C ARG A 113 5.16 5.86 3.54
N VAL A 114 4.19 6.43 4.23
CA VAL A 114 2.80 5.93 4.26
C VAL A 114 2.03 6.57 3.12
N TYR A 115 1.78 5.82 2.06
CA TYR A 115 1.04 6.32 0.90
C TYR A 115 -0.45 6.43 1.20
N LEU A 116 -1.07 7.51 0.70
CA LEU A 116 -2.48 7.79 0.93
C LEU A 116 -3.30 7.55 -0.34
N HIS A 117 -4.31 6.72 -0.22
CA HIS A 117 -5.40 6.55 -1.16
C HIS A 117 -6.74 6.80 -0.43
N ARG A 118 -7.88 6.68 -1.11
CA ARG A 118 -9.17 7.09 -0.55
C ARG A 118 -9.43 6.58 0.88
N GLY A 119 -9.26 5.29 1.16
CA GLY A 119 -9.51 4.72 2.50
C GLY A 119 -8.53 5.21 3.55
N THR A 120 -7.25 5.28 3.23
CA THR A 120 -6.19 5.78 4.12
C THR A 120 -6.30 7.28 4.35
N ARG A 121 -6.75 8.07 3.36
CA ARG A 121 -7.06 9.50 3.54
C ARG A 121 -8.14 9.73 4.58
N ASP A 122 -9.17 8.89 4.61
CA ASP A 122 -10.22 8.98 5.64
C ASP A 122 -9.66 8.69 7.03
N GLY A 123 -8.83 7.66 7.18
CA GLY A 123 -8.14 7.36 8.43
C GLY A 123 -7.17 8.47 8.88
N ALA A 124 -6.38 9.00 7.94
CA ALA A 124 -5.46 10.11 8.20
C ALA A 124 -6.22 11.37 8.66
N ARG A 125 -7.32 11.72 7.99
CA ARG A 125 -8.18 12.85 8.37
C ARG A 125 -8.74 12.67 9.77
N ASN A 126 -9.25 11.49 10.09
CA ASN A 126 -9.82 11.21 11.40
C ASN A 126 -8.76 11.26 12.53
N LEU A 127 -7.50 10.99 12.22
CA LEU A 127 -6.38 11.24 13.13
C LEU A 127 -5.88 12.70 13.13
N GLY A 128 -6.47 13.60 12.33
CA GLY A 128 -6.03 14.98 12.19
C GLY A 128 -4.64 15.10 11.53
N LEU A 129 -4.26 14.16 10.66
CA LEU A 129 -3.03 14.20 9.87
C LEU A 129 -3.26 14.94 8.54
N ASP A 130 -2.19 15.25 7.81
CA ASP A 130 -2.30 15.85 6.47
C ASP A 130 -2.81 14.82 5.44
N TRP A 131 -4.10 14.62 5.41
CA TRP A 131 -4.77 13.68 4.52
C TRP A 131 -4.77 14.11 3.04
N ARG A 132 -4.38 15.36 2.74
CA ARG A 132 -4.29 15.87 1.37
C ARG A 132 -2.95 15.53 0.71
N ALA A 133 -1.92 15.24 1.48
CA ALA A 133 -0.64 14.79 0.97
C ALA A 133 -0.76 13.48 0.18
N ASP A 134 0.17 13.22 -0.73
CA ASP A 134 0.26 11.92 -1.42
C ASP A 134 0.79 10.81 -0.49
N SER A 135 1.62 11.20 0.47
CA SER A 135 2.18 10.28 1.48
C SER A 135 2.55 11.03 2.76
N LEU A 136 2.61 10.30 3.88
CA LEU A 136 3.03 10.82 5.18
C LEU A 136 4.42 10.29 5.56
N ASP A 137 5.19 11.13 6.27
CA ASP A 137 6.43 10.68 6.91
C ASP A 137 6.06 9.91 8.20
N PRO A 138 6.48 8.65 8.36
CA PRO A 138 6.21 7.88 9.57
C PRO A 138 6.67 8.56 10.86
N ARG A 139 7.73 9.37 10.80
CA ARG A 139 8.27 10.09 11.97
C ARG A 139 7.32 11.16 12.52
N GLY A 140 6.42 11.68 11.69
CA GLY A 140 5.39 12.66 12.08
C GLY A 140 4.10 12.04 12.60
N LEU A 141 4.02 10.71 12.71
CA LEU A 141 2.82 10.00 13.12
C LEU A 141 2.77 9.75 14.64
N PRO A 142 1.60 9.42 15.20
CA PRO A 142 1.47 9.05 16.60
C PRO A 142 2.46 7.94 16.99
N LYS A 143 3.15 8.09 18.13
CA LYS A 143 4.17 7.14 18.63
C LYS A 143 3.68 5.69 18.67
N ALA A 144 2.39 5.47 18.93
CA ALA A 144 1.81 4.14 18.94
C ALA A 144 1.93 3.41 17.59
N LEU A 145 2.07 4.13 16.47
CA LEU A 145 2.24 3.56 15.13
C LEU A 145 3.71 3.24 14.79
N ALA A 146 4.68 3.70 15.58
CA ALA A 146 6.10 3.51 15.32
C ALA A 146 6.57 2.04 15.32
N VAL A 147 5.74 1.13 15.83
CA VAL A 147 6.00 -0.33 15.82
C VAL A 147 5.53 -1.01 14.53
N LEU A 148 4.94 -0.25 13.62
CA LEU A 148 4.43 -0.71 12.32
C LEU A 148 5.34 -0.20 11.20
N GLU A 149 5.51 -1.04 10.17
CA GLU A 149 6.13 -0.63 8.92
C GLU A 149 5.21 0.34 8.13
N PRO A 150 5.74 1.20 7.25
CA PRO A 150 4.91 2.16 6.51
C PRO A 150 3.73 1.55 5.76
N TYR A 151 3.89 0.36 5.16
CA TYR A 151 2.78 -0.34 4.51
C TYR A 151 1.77 -0.92 5.50
N GLU A 152 2.21 -1.27 6.71
CA GLU A 152 1.31 -1.70 7.78
C GLU A 152 0.52 -0.52 8.36
N ILE A 153 1.13 0.67 8.42
CA ILE A 153 0.43 1.90 8.84
C ILE A 153 -0.63 2.27 7.80
N GLU A 154 -0.32 2.12 6.51
CA GLU A 154 -1.27 2.34 5.43
C GLU A 154 -2.52 1.44 5.61
N ASP A 155 -2.30 0.13 5.77
CA ASP A 155 -3.36 -0.86 5.98
C ASP A 155 -4.14 -0.57 7.29
N PHE A 156 -3.45 -0.24 8.38
CA PHE A 156 -4.06 0.18 9.65
C PHE A 156 -4.98 1.39 9.47
N LEU A 157 -4.53 2.43 8.79
CA LEU A 157 -5.34 3.63 8.55
C LEU A 157 -6.60 3.30 7.74
N CYS A 158 -6.52 2.38 6.78
CA CYS A 158 -7.64 1.94 5.97
C CYS A 158 -8.64 1.09 6.79
N ILE A 159 -8.15 0.12 7.56
CA ILE A 159 -8.99 -0.81 8.34
C ILE A 159 -9.73 -0.10 9.47
N TYR A 160 -9.03 0.75 10.22
CA TYR A 160 -9.58 1.38 11.42
C TYR A 160 -10.12 2.80 11.19
N LYS A 161 -10.20 3.27 9.95
CA LYS A 161 -10.60 4.65 9.61
C LYS A 161 -11.80 5.16 10.41
N ASP A 162 -12.85 4.36 10.53
CA ASP A 162 -14.10 4.77 11.20
C ASP A 162 -14.00 4.80 12.75
N GLN A 163 -12.94 4.22 13.30
CA GLN A 163 -12.66 4.15 14.74
C GLN A 163 -11.60 5.16 15.21
N LEU A 164 -10.82 5.72 14.26
CA LEU A 164 -9.77 6.69 14.56
C LEU A 164 -10.34 8.04 14.97
N ARG A 165 -9.70 8.71 15.95
CA ARG A 165 -10.09 10.02 16.47
C ARG A 165 -8.86 10.88 16.73
N PRO A 166 -8.94 12.23 16.66
CA PRO A 166 -7.81 13.14 16.86
C PRO A 166 -7.14 13.02 18.23
N GLU A 167 -7.89 12.68 19.27
CA GLU A 167 -7.36 12.54 20.64
C GLU A 167 -6.29 11.45 20.75
N MET A 168 -6.24 10.53 19.84
CA MET A 168 -5.21 9.48 19.77
C MET A 168 -3.81 10.01 19.43
N ARG A 169 -3.68 11.30 19.05
CA ARG A 169 -2.39 11.99 18.89
C ARG A 169 -1.71 12.34 20.21
N GLY A 170 -2.48 12.51 21.28
CA GLY A 170 -2.02 13.15 22.50
C GLY A 170 -1.84 12.19 23.68
N GLY A 171 -0.70 11.55 23.76
CA GLY A 171 -0.15 11.04 25.01
C GLY A 171 0.96 11.96 25.54
N GLY A 172 0.69 13.23 25.73
CA GLY A 172 1.65 14.20 26.23
C GLY A 172 0.99 15.51 26.62
N ARG A 173 0.08 15.49 27.60
CA ARG A 173 -0.19 16.72 28.34
C ARG A 173 1.03 16.98 29.21
N HIS A 174 1.85 17.95 28.83
CA HIS A 174 2.68 18.66 29.79
C HIS A 174 1.73 19.36 30.79
N ASP A 175 1.62 18.77 31.95
CA ASP A 175 1.09 19.44 33.13
C ASP A 175 2.14 20.48 33.54
N GLN A 176 1.93 21.73 33.15
CA GLN A 176 2.63 22.88 33.73
C GLN A 176 1.70 23.46 34.78
N ARG A 177 1.97 23.16 36.02
CA ARG A 177 1.65 24.00 37.18
C ARG A 177 2.96 24.38 37.87
#